data_e58b26a70144e9d2ebe04e1663c4d878
#
_entry.id   e58b26a70144e9d2ebe04e1663c4d878
#
_cell.length_a   1.000
_cell.length_b   1.000
_cell.length_c   1.000
_cell.angle_alpha   90.00
_cell.angle_beta   90.00
_cell.angle_gamma   90.00
#
_symmetry.space_group_name_H-M   'P 1'
#
loop_
_entity.id
_entity.type
_entity.pdbx_description
1 polymer ?
#
loop_
_entity_poly.entity_id
_entity_poly.type
_entity_poly.pdbx_seq_one_letter_code
_entity_poly.pdbx_strand_id
1 'polypeptide(L)'
;MNEFTGKKLGEVLAFCQVGEETFKMGIEALTEKLGAEFVTDYIERSNMYFESVNKFANDGGVGEVATMKLEATGAKLRAMRDMYVGDQWHNATELLEWSGFFEGAAIVHFALVRGVAMELDNGDLLNCVNEAINFHYEVLERAESELESVGQDRGA
;
A
#
# COMPACT_ATOMS: atom_id res chain seq x y z
N MET A 1 3.36 11.33 20.69
CA MET A 1 3.10 11.84 19.31
C MET A 1 1.93 12.82 19.34
N ASN A 2 1.76 13.67 18.32
CA ASN A 2 0.64 14.60 18.24
C ASN A 2 -0.46 14.11 17.28
N GLU A 3 -1.57 14.85 17.19
CA GLU A 3 -2.72 14.50 16.32
C GLU A 3 -2.33 14.39 14.84
N PHE A 4 -1.48 15.28 14.34
CA PHE A 4 -0.99 15.22 12.96
C PHE A 4 -0.29 13.89 12.68
N THR A 5 0.63 13.48 13.56
CA THR A 5 1.32 12.19 13.48
C THR A 5 0.32 11.03 13.45
N GLY A 6 -0.66 11.03 14.37
CA GLY A 6 -1.70 10.00 14.39
C GLY A 6 -2.46 9.90 13.07
N LYS A 7 -2.84 11.04 12.49
CA LYS A 7 -3.51 11.06 11.18
C LYS A 7 -2.61 10.48 10.08
N LYS A 8 -1.31 10.80 10.07
CA LYS A 8 -0.40 10.31 9.01
C LYS A 8 -0.09 8.82 9.16
N LEU A 9 0.01 8.32 10.38
CA LEU A 9 0.08 6.88 10.61
C LEU A 9 -1.21 6.17 10.16
N GLY A 10 -2.38 6.76 10.42
CA GLY A 10 -3.66 6.21 9.94
C GLY A 10 -3.78 6.14 8.42
N GLU A 11 -3.25 7.12 7.70
CA GLU A 11 -3.21 7.09 6.24
C GLU A 11 -2.40 5.91 5.70
N VAL A 12 -1.19 5.68 6.20
CA VAL A 12 -0.36 4.56 5.74
C VAL A 12 -0.90 3.21 6.19
N LEU A 13 -1.57 3.13 7.35
CA LEU A 13 -2.33 1.93 7.75
C LEU A 13 -3.42 1.59 6.72
N ALA A 14 -4.11 2.59 6.18
CA ALA A 14 -5.11 2.39 5.15
C ALA A 14 -4.50 1.84 3.85
N PHE A 15 -3.32 2.32 3.45
CA PHE A 15 -2.61 1.75 2.29
C PHE A 15 -2.23 0.29 2.52
N CYS A 16 -1.73 -0.07 3.70
CA CYS A 16 -1.43 -1.47 4.02
C CYS A 16 -2.68 -2.35 3.94
N GLN A 17 -3.78 -1.92 4.55
CA GLN A 17 -5.02 -2.70 4.62
C GLN A 17 -5.69 -2.84 3.25
N VAL A 18 -5.86 -1.75 2.52
CA VAL A 18 -6.52 -1.77 1.20
C VAL A 18 -5.65 -2.46 0.15
N GLY A 19 -4.34 -2.34 0.22
CA GLY A 19 -3.42 -3.08 -0.65
C GLY A 19 -3.53 -4.58 -0.46
N GLU A 20 -3.48 -5.07 0.76
CA GLU A 20 -3.69 -6.48 1.10
C GLU A 20 -5.05 -6.98 0.59
N GLU A 21 -6.11 -6.26 0.91
CA GLU A 21 -7.47 -6.58 0.50
C GLU A 21 -7.60 -6.67 -1.03
N THR A 22 -7.01 -5.72 -1.76
CA THR A 22 -7.07 -5.66 -3.22
C THR A 22 -6.36 -6.85 -3.86
N PHE A 23 -5.20 -7.24 -3.36
CA PHE A 23 -4.49 -8.43 -3.84
C PHE A 23 -5.25 -9.72 -3.55
N LYS A 24 -5.92 -9.80 -2.40
CA LYS A 24 -6.80 -10.95 -2.08
C LYS A 24 -8.02 -11.02 -3.00
N MET A 25 -8.65 -9.89 -3.30
CA MET A 25 -9.80 -9.83 -4.21
C MET A 25 -9.43 -10.20 -5.65
N GLY A 26 -8.26 -9.81 -6.12
CA GLY A 26 -7.76 -10.10 -7.47
C GLY A 26 -6.79 -11.29 -7.52
N ILE A 27 -6.81 -12.17 -6.53
CA ILE A 27 -5.75 -13.18 -6.32
C ILE A 27 -5.55 -14.10 -7.51
N GLU A 28 -6.60 -14.51 -8.20
CA GLU A 28 -6.49 -15.42 -9.36
C GLU A 28 -5.74 -14.75 -10.52
N ALA A 29 -6.20 -13.59 -10.95
CA ALA A 29 -5.58 -12.84 -12.05
C ALA A 29 -4.16 -12.39 -11.73
N LEU A 30 -3.93 -11.89 -10.51
CA LEU A 30 -2.61 -11.44 -10.08
C LEU A 30 -1.63 -12.61 -9.92
N THR A 31 -2.07 -13.76 -9.41
CA THR A 31 -1.22 -14.95 -9.30
C THR A 31 -0.83 -15.49 -10.67
N GLU A 32 -1.75 -15.51 -11.62
CA GLU A 32 -1.45 -15.92 -13.00
C GLU A 32 -0.39 -15.02 -13.65
N LYS A 33 -0.46 -13.72 -13.40
CA LYS A 33 0.45 -12.73 -14.01
C LYS A 33 1.77 -12.57 -13.27
N LEU A 34 1.74 -12.50 -11.95
CA LEU A 34 2.90 -12.17 -11.10
C LEU A 34 3.56 -13.39 -10.46
N GLY A 35 2.87 -14.52 -10.41
CA GLY A 35 3.29 -15.73 -9.67
C GLY A 35 2.76 -15.72 -8.23
N ALA A 36 2.54 -16.92 -7.70
CA ALA A 36 1.98 -17.12 -6.35
C ALA A 36 2.91 -16.57 -5.25
N GLU A 37 4.22 -16.72 -5.41
CA GLU A 37 5.21 -16.25 -4.44
C GLU A 37 5.17 -14.74 -4.28
N PHE A 38 5.12 -13.98 -5.38
CA PHE A 38 5.04 -12.53 -5.35
C PHE A 38 3.75 -12.05 -4.68
N VAL A 39 2.62 -12.65 -5.03
CA VAL A 39 1.31 -12.27 -4.46
C VAL A 39 1.24 -12.60 -2.98
N THR A 40 1.71 -13.76 -2.56
CA THR A 40 1.78 -14.13 -1.14
C THR A 40 2.69 -13.19 -0.36
N ASP A 41 3.87 -12.87 -0.88
CA ASP A 41 4.80 -11.93 -0.27
C ASP A 41 4.18 -10.53 -0.11
N TYR A 42 3.48 -10.03 -1.14
CA TYR A 42 2.77 -8.76 -1.05
C TYR A 42 1.76 -8.74 0.11
N ILE A 43 0.94 -9.76 0.20
CA ILE A 43 -0.10 -9.89 1.24
C ILE A 43 0.54 -9.96 2.63
N GLU A 44 1.55 -10.80 2.81
CA GLU A 44 2.24 -10.96 4.10
C GLU A 44 2.97 -9.69 4.54
N ARG A 45 3.71 -9.05 3.64
CA ARG A 45 4.45 -7.82 3.95
C ARG A 45 3.51 -6.64 4.23
N SER A 46 2.41 -6.52 3.49
CA SER A 46 1.40 -5.49 3.77
C SER A 46 0.83 -5.62 5.17
N ASN A 47 0.52 -6.85 5.60
CA ASN A 47 0.05 -7.12 6.96
C ASN A 47 1.14 -6.84 8.00
N MET A 48 2.38 -7.22 7.74
CA MET A 48 3.52 -6.95 8.63
C MET A 48 3.73 -5.45 8.87
N TYR A 49 3.68 -4.63 7.82
CA TYR A 49 3.80 -3.18 7.95
C TYR A 49 2.58 -2.58 8.66
N PHE A 50 1.39 -3.11 8.41
CA PHE A 50 0.19 -2.70 9.15
C PHE A 50 0.38 -2.90 10.66
N GLU A 51 0.75 -4.10 11.09
CA GLU A 51 0.95 -4.42 12.50
C GLU A 51 2.04 -3.56 13.14
N SER A 52 3.16 -3.35 12.43
CA SER A 52 4.26 -2.52 12.92
C SER A 52 3.84 -1.06 13.11
N VAL A 53 3.20 -0.45 12.11
CA VAL A 53 2.76 0.95 12.17
C VAL A 53 1.65 1.13 13.21
N ASN A 54 0.73 0.17 13.31
CA ASN A 54 -0.32 0.20 14.32
C ASN A 54 0.25 0.16 15.74
N LYS A 55 1.29 -0.65 15.96
CA LYS A 55 2.00 -0.67 17.24
C LYS A 55 2.63 0.69 17.55
N PHE A 56 3.30 1.32 16.59
CA PHE A 56 3.87 2.67 16.78
C PHE A 56 2.81 3.71 17.14
N ALA A 57 1.64 3.66 16.51
CA ALA A 57 0.54 4.57 16.81
C ALA A 57 0.02 4.38 18.24
N ASN A 58 -0.13 3.13 18.68
CA ASN A 58 -0.59 2.81 20.04
C ASN A 58 0.45 3.21 21.10
N ASP A 59 1.70 2.82 20.91
CA ASP A 59 2.81 3.16 21.83
C ASP A 59 3.02 4.69 21.90
N GLY A 60 2.78 5.40 20.82
CA GLY A 60 2.86 6.86 20.73
C GLY A 60 1.63 7.60 21.30
N GLY A 61 0.61 6.89 21.78
CA GLY A 61 -0.60 7.47 22.36
C GLY A 61 -1.54 8.11 21.35
N VAL A 62 -1.44 7.75 20.07
CA VAL A 62 -2.27 8.28 18.98
C VAL A 62 -3.08 7.22 18.23
N GLY A 63 -3.20 6.03 18.82
CA GLY A 63 -3.87 4.88 18.19
C GLY A 63 -5.32 5.15 17.82
N GLU A 64 -6.09 5.84 18.66
CA GLU A 64 -7.48 6.19 18.37
C GLU A 64 -7.58 7.14 17.15
N VAL A 65 -6.75 8.18 17.11
CA VAL A 65 -6.69 9.10 15.99
C VAL A 65 -6.29 8.38 14.69
N ALA A 66 -5.30 7.48 14.78
CA ALA A 66 -4.86 6.67 13.65
C ALA A 66 -5.97 5.75 13.14
N THR A 67 -6.72 5.10 14.03
CA THR A 67 -7.85 4.24 13.67
C THR A 67 -8.96 5.01 12.95
N MET A 68 -9.34 6.18 13.46
CA MET A 68 -10.33 7.03 12.79
C MET A 68 -9.87 7.44 11.38
N LYS A 69 -8.61 7.79 11.23
CA LYS A 69 -8.05 8.17 9.93
C LYS A 69 -7.89 6.98 8.98
N LEU A 70 -7.52 5.82 9.49
CA LEU A 70 -7.51 4.55 8.75
C LEU A 70 -8.88 4.27 8.12
N GLU A 71 -9.95 4.37 8.88
CA GLU A 71 -11.32 4.14 8.40
C GLU A 71 -11.69 5.13 7.29
N ALA A 72 -11.46 6.43 7.51
CA ALA A 72 -11.78 7.47 6.54
C ALA A 72 -10.97 7.36 5.24
N THR A 73 -9.67 7.15 5.35
CA THR A 73 -8.77 7.02 4.19
C THR A 73 -9.03 5.69 3.47
N GLY A 74 -9.25 4.61 4.20
CA GLY A 74 -9.60 3.31 3.63
C GLY A 74 -10.88 3.36 2.79
N ALA A 75 -11.90 4.06 3.27
CA ALA A 75 -13.14 4.26 2.53
C ALA A 75 -12.91 4.99 1.20
N LYS A 76 -12.08 6.03 1.19
CA LYS A 76 -11.71 6.77 -0.04
C LYS A 76 -10.93 5.90 -1.02
N LEU A 77 -9.93 5.17 -0.54
CA LEU A 77 -9.11 4.29 -1.37
C LEU A 77 -9.94 3.17 -2.01
N ARG A 78 -10.86 2.57 -1.24
CA ARG A 78 -11.79 1.55 -1.77
C ARG A 78 -12.73 2.13 -2.83
N ALA A 79 -13.28 3.32 -2.59
CA ALA A 79 -14.15 3.99 -3.57
C ALA A 79 -13.41 4.29 -4.88
N MET A 80 -12.17 4.80 -4.80
CA MET A 80 -11.32 5.05 -5.97
C MET A 80 -10.98 3.76 -6.70
N ARG A 81 -10.58 2.71 -5.98
CA ARG A 81 -10.29 1.39 -6.52
C ARG A 81 -11.49 0.81 -7.26
N ASP A 82 -12.66 0.80 -6.62
CA ASP A 82 -13.87 0.19 -7.16
C ASP A 82 -14.38 0.97 -8.39
N MET A 83 -14.20 2.28 -8.41
CA MET A 83 -14.49 3.10 -9.58
C MET A 83 -13.52 2.81 -10.74
N TYR A 84 -12.23 2.63 -10.46
CA TYR A 84 -11.22 2.35 -11.48
C TYR A 84 -11.34 0.93 -12.04
N VAL A 85 -11.38 -0.06 -11.16
CA VAL A 85 -11.41 -1.49 -11.54
C VAL A 85 -12.79 -1.90 -12.08
N GLY A 86 -13.87 -1.37 -11.52
CA GLY A 86 -15.24 -1.74 -11.90
C GLY A 86 -15.47 -3.24 -11.71
N ASP A 87 -15.86 -3.91 -12.79
CA ASP A 87 -16.07 -5.37 -12.85
C ASP A 87 -14.87 -6.16 -13.41
N GLN A 88 -13.70 -5.52 -13.58
CA GLN A 88 -12.52 -6.07 -14.23
C GLN A 88 -11.57 -6.83 -13.26
N TRP A 89 -12.07 -7.40 -12.19
CA TRP A 89 -11.28 -8.13 -11.19
C TRP A 89 -10.57 -9.39 -11.73
N HIS A 90 -11.00 -9.90 -12.87
CA HIS A 90 -10.38 -11.01 -13.60
C HIS A 90 -9.29 -10.56 -14.59
N ASN A 91 -9.08 -9.27 -14.75
CA ASN A 91 -8.15 -8.67 -15.72
C ASN A 91 -6.91 -8.14 -15.01
N ALA A 92 -5.81 -8.90 -15.09
CA ALA A 92 -4.56 -8.53 -14.44
C ALA A 92 -4.00 -7.17 -14.93
N THR A 93 -4.21 -6.80 -16.19
CA THR A 93 -3.75 -5.51 -16.74
C THR A 93 -4.43 -4.35 -16.02
N GLU A 94 -5.76 -4.38 -15.87
CA GLU A 94 -6.51 -3.36 -15.14
C GLU A 94 -6.08 -3.28 -13.66
N LEU A 95 -5.86 -4.42 -13.02
CA LEU A 95 -5.39 -4.46 -11.64
C LEU A 95 -3.98 -3.89 -11.48
N LEU A 96 -3.10 -4.14 -12.44
CA LEU A 96 -1.74 -3.58 -12.43
C LEU A 96 -1.72 -2.07 -12.74
N GLU A 97 -2.59 -1.60 -13.62
CA GLU A 97 -2.77 -0.17 -13.87
C GLU A 97 -3.25 0.55 -12.61
N TRP A 98 -4.23 -0.01 -11.90
CA TRP A 98 -4.64 0.49 -10.59
C TRP A 98 -3.47 0.47 -9.59
N SER A 99 -2.68 -0.61 -9.57
CA SER A 99 -1.50 -0.71 -8.69
C SER A 99 -0.50 0.41 -8.95
N GLY A 100 -0.35 0.89 -10.17
CA GLY A 100 0.50 2.04 -10.49
C GLY A 100 0.08 3.31 -9.74
N PHE A 101 -1.19 3.64 -9.71
CA PHE A 101 -1.73 4.75 -8.91
C PHE A 101 -1.55 4.50 -7.42
N PHE A 102 -1.94 3.31 -6.97
CA PHE A 102 -1.95 2.97 -5.55
C PHE A 102 -0.55 2.95 -4.94
N GLU A 103 0.40 2.28 -5.57
CA GLU A 103 1.79 2.17 -5.08
C GLU A 103 2.49 3.53 -5.10
N GLY A 104 2.29 4.34 -6.12
CA GLY A 104 2.81 5.71 -6.18
C GLY A 104 2.29 6.58 -5.04
N ALA A 105 0.99 6.49 -4.76
CA ALA A 105 0.38 7.21 -3.62
C ALA A 105 0.90 6.68 -2.28
N ALA A 106 1.06 5.36 -2.12
CA ALA A 106 1.62 4.76 -0.90
C ALA A 106 3.02 5.30 -0.62
N ILE A 107 3.89 5.34 -1.62
CA ILE A 107 5.27 5.84 -1.50
C ILE A 107 5.29 7.26 -0.92
N VAL A 108 4.48 8.18 -1.45
CA VAL A 108 4.50 9.58 -0.99
C VAL A 108 3.89 9.75 0.41
N HIS A 109 2.91 8.92 0.78
CA HIS A 109 2.35 8.94 2.13
C HIS A 109 3.34 8.37 3.15
N PHE A 110 4.02 7.28 2.84
CA PHE A 110 5.11 6.77 3.69
C PHE A 110 6.28 7.75 3.77
N ALA A 111 6.61 8.46 2.70
CA ALA A 111 7.65 9.50 2.73
C ALA A 111 7.32 10.63 3.71
N LEU A 112 6.05 11.01 3.84
CA LEU A 112 5.61 11.97 4.85
C LEU A 112 5.81 11.42 6.28
N VAL A 113 5.47 10.15 6.52
CA VAL A 113 5.72 9.49 7.81
C VAL A 113 7.23 9.34 8.08
N ARG A 114 8.05 9.16 7.05
CA ARG A 114 9.51 9.19 7.18
C ARG A 114 9.99 10.52 7.76
N GLY A 115 9.46 11.63 7.25
CA GLY A 115 9.76 12.96 7.81
C GLY A 115 9.34 13.09 9.28
N VAL A 116 8.18 12.54 9.63
CA VAL A 116 7.73 12.49 11.04
C VAL A 116 8.68 11.66 11.91
N ALA A 117 9.11 10.49 11.44
CA ALA A 117 10.05 9.63 12.18
C ALA A 117 11.40 10.30 12.43
N MET A 118 11.89 11.06 11.44
CA MET A 118 13.14 11.85 11.57
C MET A 118 12.98 12.97 12.61
N GLU A 119 11.87 13.70 12.59
CA GLU A 119 11.60 14.78 13.56
C GLU A 119 11.45 14.25 15.01
N LEU A 120 10.89 13.04 15.14
CA LEU A 120 10.74 12.39 16.45
C LEU A 120 12.00 11.68 16.94
N ASP A 121 13.08 11.67 16.15
CA ASP A 121 14.29 10.87 16.40
C ASP A 121 13.95 9.38 16.72
N ASN A 122 12.93 8.84 16.01
CA ASN A 122 12.47 7.47 16.20
C ASN A 122 13.07 6.54 15.14
N GLY A 123 14.24 5.97 15.47
CA GLY A 123 14.97 5.10 14.56
C GLY A 123 14.22 3.83 14.14
N ASP A 124 13.43 3.25 15.02
CA ASP A 124 12.65 2.03 14.70
C ASP A 124 11.52 2.33 13.72
N LEU A 125 10.79 3.42 13.93
CA LEU A 125 9.78 3.88 12.98
C LEU A 125 10.43 4.25 11.64
N LEU A 126 11.57 4.93 11.66
CA LEU A 126 12.30 5.30 10.44
C LEU A 126 12.72 4.06 9.63
N ASN A 127 13.23 3.04 10.29
CA ASN A 127 13.60 1.78 9.62
C ASN A 127 12.38 1.08 9.01
N CYS A 128 11.29 0.96 9.76
CA CYS A 128 10.04 0.37 9.27
C CYS A 128 9.53 1.10 8.02
N VAL A 129 9.51 2.43 8.05
CA VAL A 129 9.04 3.26 6.93
C VAL A 129 9.93 3.14 5.71
N ASN A 130 11.26 3.11 5.88
CA ASN A 130 12.19 2.92 4.77
C ASN A 130 12.00 1.56 4.10
N GLU A 131 11.80 0.50 4.87
CA GLU A 131 11.49 -0.83 4.34
C GLU A 131 10.16 -0.84 3.56
N ALA A 132 9.13 -0.19 4.10
CA ALA A 132 7.83 -0.08 3.43
C ALA A 132 7.93 0.70 2.11
N ILE A 133 8.68 1.80 2.07
CA ILE A 133 8.93 2.58 0.85
C ILE A 133 9.63 1.71 -0.20
N ASN A 134 10.68 1.00 0.18
CA ASN A 134 11.39 0.10 -0.73
C ASN A 134 10.48 -1.00 -1.28
N PHE A 135 9.64 -1.58 -0.43
CA PHE A 135 8.64 -2.56 -0.83
C PHE A 135 7.68 -2.02 -1.89
N HIS A 136 7.11 -0.83 -1.68
CA HIS A 136 6.20 -0.22 -2.64
C HIS A 136 6.91 0.15 -3.96
N TYR A 137 8.17 0.56 -3.94
CA TYR A 137 8.96 0.73 -5.16
C TYR A 137 9.17 -0.59 -5.91
N GLU A 138 9.47 -1.69 -5.23
CA GLU A 138 9.61 -3.02 -5.86
C GLU A 138 8.31 -3.44 -6.57
N VAL A 139 7.16 -3.21 -5.93
CA VAL A 139 5.85 -3.51 -6.51
C VAL A 139 5.56 -2.62 -7.71
N LEU A 140 5.85 -1.33 -7.63
CA LEU A 140 5.68 -0.38 -8.73
C LEU A 140 6.55 -0.75 -9.93
N GLU A 141 7.81 -1.09 -9.73
CA GLU A 141 8.73 -1.55 -10.77
C GLU A 141 8.24 -2.85 -11.43
N ARG A 142 7.70 -3.78 -10.64
CA ARG A 142 7.13 -5.00 -11.18
C ARG A 142 5.89 -4.72 -12.02
N ALA A 143 4.99 -3.86 -11.57
CA ALA A 143 3.81 -3.46 -12.34
C ALA A 143 4.20 -2.77 -13.66
N GLU A 144 5.17 -1.86 -13.62
CA GLU A 144 5.73 -1.20 -14.81
C GLU A 144 6.25 -2.20 -15.83
N SER A 145 7.10 -3.14 -15.40
CA SER A 145 7.67 -4.17 -16.27
C SER A 145 6.61 -5.07 -16.91
N GLU A 146 5.61 -5.49 -16.14
CA GLU A 146 4.53 -6.32 -16.67
C GLU A 146 3.62 -5.58 -17.65
N LEU A 147 3.32 -4.31 -17.38
CA LEU A 147 2.52 -3.49 -18.29
C LEU A 147 3.28 -3.15 -19.59
N GLU A 148 4.59 -2.91 -19.51
CA GLU A 148 5.45 -2.75 -20.68
C GLU A 148 5.41 -3.99 -21.57
N SER A 149 5.51 -5.18 -20.98
CA SER A 149 5.40 -6.45 -21.70
C SER A 149 4.03 -6.60 -22.39
N VAL A 150 2.95 -6.26 -21.71
CA VAL A 150 1.60 -6.25 -22.29
C VAL A 150 1.52 -5.29 -23.48
N GLY A 151 2.12 -4.11 -23.37
CA GLY A 151 2.19 -3.12 -24.44
C GLY A 151 2.96 -3.65 -25.66
N GLN A 152 4.07 -4.32 -25.45
CA GLN A 152 4.86 -4.96 -26.52
C GLN A 152 4.08 -6.06 -27.23
N ASP A 153 3.39 -6.91 -26.48
CA ASP A 153 2.65 -8.05 -27.03
C ASP A 153 1.40 -7.64 -27.82
N ARG A 154 0.76 -6.53 -27.46
CA ARG A 154 -0.52 -6.11 -28.04
C ARG A 154 -0.47 -4.83 -28.86
N GLY A 155 0.63 -4.11 -28.82
CA GLY A 155 0.76 -2.76 -29.42
C GLY A 155 0.97 -2.73 -30.92
N ALA A 156 1.05 -3.84 -31.57
CA ALA A 156 1.18 -3.96 -33.02
C ALA A 156 -0.06 -4.58 -33.63
#